data_e3a6a2dc8575452fcb308f44dec19137
#
_entry.id   e3a6a2dc8575452fcb308f44dec19137
#
_cell.length_a   1.000
_cell.length_b   1.000
_cell.length_c   1.000
_cell.angle_alpha   90.00
_cell.angle_beta   90.00
_cell.angle_gamma   90.00
#
_symmetry.space_group_name_H-M   'P 1'
#
loop_
_entity.id
_entity.type
_entity.pdbx_description
1 polymer ?
#
loop_
_entity_poly.entity_id
_entity_poly.type
_entity_poly.pdbx_seq_one_letter_code
_entity_poly.pdbx_strand_id
1 'polypeptide(L)'
;MTTVSRMSTTGWMLLCAFSTLLGFLLPRPRREHPGRSGTPTDEATFLTLHIAAMAAPSLRAGLTRESARKAARHLRALLGTGAVAVTDTGGLLAWDGAAGCHRDHLPEHARAALASAGPRAVAGEDLSCGTPGCVIRSGVAVPLTVDGRVVGALAAYDTVVGAALARTVTEVARWVSGQLELAEVASSRRRTMEAEMRVLRAQMSPHFVYNALTTIASFVRTDPDRARELLVEFADFNRYALRRARDVATLAEELHCVDRYLLLERARFGDRLNVTLKVAPEVLSLSVPFLCLQPLVENAVKHGVAAAGRRGEVRVVVSDAGPEAHISVQDDGLGMPPERTRLLLDGGFPQEDSPEDGEGGIGLAGVDVRLRQMYGEDYGLVVESAPNAGTTVRLRVPKPSCR
;
A
#
# COMPACT_ATOMS: atom_id res chain seq x y z
N MET A 1 78.24 -10.36 -14.95
CA MET A 1 79.18 -9.23 -14.93
C MET A 1 78.70 -8.25 -15.97
N THR A 2 77.99 -7.21 -15.56
CA THR A 2 77.46 -6.14 -16.41
C THR A 2 77.88 -4.83 -15.79
N THR A 3 78.75 -4.12 -16.48
CA THR A 3 79.35 -2.84 -16.16
C THR A 3 78.31 -1.75 -16.19
N VAL A 4 77.93 -1.24 -15.01
CA VAL A 4 77.17 0.02 -14.88
C VAL A 4 78.15 1.17 -15.03
N SER A 5 78.14 1.82 -16.21
CA SER A 5 78.89 3.06 -16.50
C SER A 5 78.39 4.17 -15.57
N ARG A 6 79.29 4.67 -14.67
CA ARG A 6 79.04 5.89 -13.87
C ARG A 6 79.05 7.09 -14.75
N MET A 7 77.87 7.64 -15.05
CA MET A 7 77.76 8.99 -15.62
C MET A 7 78.29 10.03 -14.61
N SER A 8 79.13 10.93 -15.08
CA SER A 8 79.69 11.98 -14.27
C SER A 8 78.62 12.99 -13.84
N THR A 9 78.85 13.64 -12.68
CA THR A 9 77.92 14.63 -12.11
C THR A 9 77.61 15.79 -13.08
N THR A 10 78.49 16.08 -14.01
CA THR A 10 78.31 17.05 -15.11
C THR A 10 77.32 16.60 -16.15
N GLY A 11 77.20 15.28 -16.43
CA GLY A 11 76.20 14.72 -17.36
C GLY A 11 74.75 14.82 -16.77
N TRP A 12 74.63 14.63 -15.47
CA TRP A 12 73.32 14.79 -14.80
C TRP A 12 72.85 16.26 -14.76
N MET A 13 73.77 17.23 -14.54
CA MET A 13 73.43 18.65 -14.56
C MET A 13 73.01 19.14 -15.94
N LEU A 14 73.65 18.65 -17.03
CA LEU A 14 73.30 19.00 -18.41
C LEU A 14 71.91 18.37 -18.76
N LEU A 15 71.62 17.17 -18.31
CA LEU A 15 70.30 16.52 -18.55
C LEU A 15 69.17 17.24 -17.81
N CYS A 16 69.39 17.68 -16.58
CA CYS A 16 68.42 18.46 -15.82
C CYS A 16 68.22 19.86 -16.44
N ALA A 17 69.29 20.53 -16.92
CA ALA A 17 69.19 21.83 -17.58
C ALA A 17 68.47 21.76 -18.95
N PHE A 18 68.66 20.65 -19.68
CA PHE A 18 67.98 20.41 -20.93
C PHE A 18 66.50 20.08 -20.73
N SER A 19 66.18 19.30 -19.70
CA SER A 19 64.81 18.96 -19.34
C SER A 19 64.00 20.18 -18.87
N THR A 20 64.63 21.11 -18.12
CA THR A 20 63.97 22.36 -17.69
C THR A 20 63.79 23.32 -18.84
N LEU A 21 64.78 23.41 -19.78
CA LEU A 21 64.69 24.27 -20.98
C LEU A 21 63.62 23.74 -21.95
N LEU A 22 63.53 22.40 -22.13
CA LEU A 22 62.52 21.78 -22.97
C LEU A 22 61.12 21.94 -22.39
N GLY A 23 60.97 21.93 -21.07
CA GLY A 23 59.71 22.21 -20.36
C GLY A 23 59.22 23.67 -20.50
N PHE A 24 60.17 24.61 -20.82
CA PHE A 24 59.82 26.02 -21.06
C PHE A 24 59.47 26.33 -22.53
N LEU A 25 59.97 25.52 -23.46
CA LEU A 25 59.73 25.65 -24.90
C LEU A 25 58.55 24.90 -25.45
N LEU A 26 58.02 23.91 -24.71
CA LEU A 26 56.76 23.25 -25.06
C LEU A 26 55.61 24.20 -24.75
N PRO A 27 54.71 24.51 -25.67
CA PRO A 27 53.50 25.26 -25.39
C PRO A 27 52.72 24.47 -24.36
N ARG A 28 52.60 25.01 -23.13
CA ARG A 28 51.73 24.46 -22.09
C ARG A 28 50.33 24.33 -22.71
N PRO A 29 49.72 23.13 -22.72
CA PRO A 29 48.34 23.04 -23.13
C PRO A 29 47.59 24.03 -22.24
N ARG A 30 46.97 25.02 -22.85
CA ARG A 30 46.05 25.91 -22.16
C ARG A 30 45.06 24.98 -21.47
N ARG A 31 45.12 24.91 -20.13
CA ARG A 31 44.02 24.39 -19.36
C ARG A 31 42.83 25.27 -19.71
N GLU A 32 42.05 24.82 -20.67
CA GLU A 32 40.70 25.28 -20.81
C GLU A 32 40.04 25.00 -19.47
N HIS A 33 39.83 26.04 -18.70
CA HIS A 33 38.89 25.97 -17.60
C HIS A 33 37.57 25.50 -18.22
N PRO A 34 36.90 24.46 -17.70
CA PRO A 34 35.53 24.19 -18.05
C PRO A 34 34.68 25.28 -17.37
N GLY A 35 34.78 26.49 -17.90
CA GLY A 35 34.14 27.68 -17.45
C GLY A 35 33.18 28.16 -18.50
N ARG A 36 31.88 27.93 -18.30
CA ARG A 36 30.80 28.79 -18.79
C ARG A 36 30.86 29.20 -20.27
N SER A 37 30.86 28.24 -21.16
CA SER A 37 30.53 28.47 -22.56
C SER A 37 29.39 27.57 -22.95
N GLY A 38 28.29 27.62 -22.20
CA GLY A 38 27.02 27.15 -22.68
C GLY A 38 26.54 28.13 -23.75
N THR A 39 26.15 27.64 -24.89
CA THR A 39 25.45 28.46 -25.86
C THR A 39 24.15 28.99 -25.24
N PRO A 40 23.58 30.11 -25.69
CA PRO A 40 22.24 30.55 -25.21
C PRO A 40 21.20 29.44 -25.27
N THR A 41 21.35 28.50 -26.19
CA THR A 41 20.52 27.32 -26.34
C THR A 41 20.72 26.32 -25.20
N ASP A 42 21.97 26.12 -24.75
CA ASP A 42 22.28 25.21 -23.63
C ASP A 42 21.69 25.74 -22.30
N GLU A 43 21.81 27.07 -22.11
CA GLU A 43 21.27 27.73 -20.93
C GLU A 43 19.72 27.69 -20.90
N ALA A 44 19.08 27.93 -22.04
CA ALA A 44 17.63 27.81 -22.19
C ALA A 44 17.15 26.37 -21.96
N THR A 45 17.87 25.38 -22.49
CA THR A 45 17.55 23.95 -22.28
C THR A 45 17.69 23.56 -20.80
N PHE A 46 18.78 23.97 -20.16
CA PHE A 46 18.99 23.73 -18.74
C PHE A 46 17.86 24.32 -17.88
N LEU A 47 17.51 25.59 -18.14
CA LEU A 47 16.44 26.28 -17.41
C LEU A 47 15.10 25.58 -17.57
N THR A 48 14.76 25.17 -18.80
CA THR A 48 13.53 24.43 -19.10
C THR A 48 13.44 23.13 -18.32
N LEU A 49 14.51 22.31 -18.35
CA LEU A 49 14.59 21.06 -17.63
C LEU A 49 14.55 21.26 -16.11
N HIS A 50 15.22 22.30 -15.61
CA HIS A 50 15.25 22.64 -14.20
C HIS A 50 13.85 23.01 -13.69
N ILE A 51 13.13 23.89 -14.40
CA ILE A 51 11.76 24.30 -14.04
C ILE A 51 10.81 23.09 -14.08
N ALA A 52 10.91 22.23 -15.10
CA ALA A 52 10.12 21.00 -15.17
C ALA A 52 10.41 20.07 -13.99
N ALA A 53 11.69 19.89 -13.62
CA ALA A 53 12.08 19.10 -12.46
C ALA A 53 11.50 19.65 -11.13
N MET A 54 11.39 20.98 -11.00
CA MET A 54 10.78 21.62 -9.82
C MET A 54 9.25 21.45 -9.76
N ALA A 55 8.57 21.34 -10.91
CA ALA A 55 7.12 21.13 -10.96
C ALA A 55 6.73 19.67 -10.69
N ALA A 56 7.57 18.70 -11.12
CA ALA A 56 7.27 17.27 -11.09
C ALA A 56 6.86 16.72 -9.71
N PRO A 57 7.53 17.03 -8.58
CA PRO A 57 7.15 16.48 -7.27
C PRO A 57 5.74 16.86 -6.85
N SER A 58 5.30 18.10 -7.15
CA SER A 58 3.95 18.56 -6.85
C SER A 58 2.90 17.81 -7.67
N LEU A 59 3.16 17.56 -8.94
CA LEU A 59 2.27 16.83 -9.85
C LEU A 59 2.19 15.34 -9.47
N ARG A 60 3.29 14.74 -9.02
CA ARG A 60 3.33 13.35 -8.51
C ARG A 60 2.57 13.16 -7.19
N ALA A 61 2.19 14.22 -6.52
CA ALA A 61 1.26 14.17 -5.38
C ALA A 61 -0.22 14.06 -5.81
N GLY A 62 -0.49 14.03 -7.12
CA GLY A 62 -1.82 13.98 -7.70
C GLY A 62 -2.40 15.37 -8.00
N LEU A 63 -3.54 15.41 -8.66
CA LEU A 63 -4.21 16.65 -9.07
C LEU A 63 -5.13 17.16 -7.94
N THR A 64 -4.54 17.89 -6.99
CA THR A 64 -5.23 18.52 -5.87
C THR A 64 -5.08 20.04 -5.93
N ARG A 65 -5.88 20.79 -5.18
CA ARG A 65 -5.76 22.25 -5.12
C ARG A 65 -4.39 22.70 -4.61
N GLU A 66 -3.79 21.98 -3.68
CA GLU A 66 -2.46 22.29 -3.14
C GLU A 66 -1.35 22.00 -4.15
N SER A 67 -1.38 20.83 -4.77
CA SER A 67 -0.39 20.41 -5.78
C SER A 67 -0.45 21.28 -7.03
N ALA A 68 -1.66 21.57 -7.52
CA ALA A 68 -1.91 22.45 -8.65
C ALA A 68 -1.37 23.87 -8.41
N ARG A 69 -1.58 24.44 -7.21
CA ARG A 69 -1.07 25.77 -6.84
C ARG A 69 0.46 25.81 -6.82
N LYS A 70 1.11 24.78 -6.30
CA LYS A 70 2.58 24.69 -6.31
C LYS A 70 3.13 24.52 -7.73
N ALA A 71 2.48 23.70 -8.56
CA ALA A 71 2.89 23.45 -9.93
C ALA A 71 2.65 24.65 -10.86
N ALA A 72 1.52 25.37 -10.72
CA ALA A 72 1.08 26.43 -11.63
C ALA A 72 2.15 27.52 -11.85
N ARG A 73 2.88 27.92 -10.79
CA ARG A 73 3.97 28.90 -10.88
C ARG A 73 5.10 28.41 -11.79
N HIS A 74 5.49 27.15 -11.63
CA HIS A 74 6.55 26.55 -12.44
C HIS A 74 6.07 26.33 -13.88
N LEU A 75 4.82 25.90 -14.07
CA LEU A 75 4.22 25.73 -15.39
C LEU A 75 4.12 27.08 -16.14
N ARG A 76 3.75 28.16 -15.46
CA ARG A 76 3.74 29.49 -16.07
C ARG A 76 5.16 29.95 -16.49
N ALA A 77 6.15 29.73 -15.63
CA ALA A 77 7.55 30.04 -15.94
C ALA A 77 8.08 29.18 -17.11
N LEU A 78 7.68 27.89 -17.17
CA LEU A 78 8.04 26.96 -18.25
C LEU A 78 7.44 27.39 -19.60
N LEU A 79 6.18 27.84 -19.58
CA LEU A 79 5.46 28.26 -20.78
C LEU A 79 5.77 29.69 -21.20
N GLY A 80 6.34 30.52 -20.32
CA GLY A 80 6.64 31.94 -20.58
C GLY A 80 5.39 32.78 -20.85
N THR A 81 4.22 32.43 -20.25
CA THR A 81 2.93 33.06 -20.55
C THR A 81 2.50 34.04 -19.45
N GLY A 82 1.58 34.95 -19.79
CA GLY A 82 1.03 35.94 -18.86
C GLY A 82 0.28 35.31 -17.68
N ALA A 83 -0.46 34.21 -17.92
CA ALA A 83 -1.11 33.44 -16.87
C ALA A 83 -1.30 31.98 -17.24
N VAL A 84 -1.38 31.12 -16.20
CA VAL A 84 -1.66 29.68 -16.31
C VAL A 84 -2.75 29.31 -15.33
N ALA A 85 -3.65 28.42 -15.77
CA ALA A 85 -4.65 27.81 -14.92
C ALA A 85 -4.58 26.30 -15.00
N VAL A 86 -4.85 25.63 -13.86
CA VAL A 86 -5.02 24.18 -13.76
C VAL A 86 -6.40 23.91 -13.19
N THR A 87 -7.16 23.06 -13.87
CA THR A 87 -8.50 22.64 -13.45
C THR A 87 -8.54 21.13 -13.24
N ASP A 88 -9.49 20.68 -12.43
CA ASP A 88 -10.02 19.31 -12.51
C ASP A 88 -11.31 19.28 -13.35
N THR A 89 -12.06 18.20 -13.28
CA THR A 89 -13.37 18.09 -13.93
C THR A 89 -14.46 18.91 -13.26
N GLY A 90 -14.26 19.33 -12.01
CA GLY A 90 -15.21 20.11 -11.19
C GLY A 90 -14.98 21.61 -11.26
N GLY A 91 -13.77 22.07 -11.63
CA GLY A 91 -13.48 23.48 -11.71
C GLY A 91 -12.03 23.90 -11.53
N LEU A 92 -11.81 25.16 -11.18
CA LEU A 92 -10.48 25.74 -11.01
C LEU A 92 -9.78 25.24 -9.74
N LEU A 93 -8.63 24.62 -9.91
CA LEU A 93 -7.73 24.23 -8.80
C LEU A 93 -6.70 25.34 -8.49
N ALA A 94 -6.06 25.89 -9.54
CA ALA A 94 -5.04 26.92 -9.40
C ALA A 94 -5.03 27.89 -10.55
N TRP A 95 -4.69 29.15 -10.22
CA TRP A 95 -4.35 30.22 -11.16
C TRP A 95 -3.03 30.83 -10.73
N ASP A 96 -2.10 31.05 -11.67
CA ASP A 96 -0.87 31.81 -11.45
C ASP A 96 -0.66 32.79 -12.61
N GLY A 97 -0.39 34.05 -12.27
CA GLY A 97 -0.10 35.12 -13.24
C GLY A 97 -1.04 36.31 -13.13
N ALA A 98 -1.00 37.14 -14.20
CA ALA A 98 -1.77 38.37 -14.34
C ALA A 98 -3.27 38.10 -14.55
N ALA A 99 -4.06 39.20 -14.50
CA ALA A 99 -5.47 39.22 -14.88
C ALA A 99 -6.35 38.17 -14.17
N GLY A 100 -6.31 38.19 -12.82
CA GLY A 100 -7.17 37.35 -11.97
C GLY A 100 -8.68 37.52 -12.21
N CYS A 101 -9.11 38.53 -12.97
CA CYS A 101 -10.48 38.77 -13.42
C CYS A 101 -11.04 37.62 -14.29
N HIS A 102 -10.18 36.78 -14.87
CA HIS A 102 -10.61 35.64 -15.67
C HIS A 102 -10.87 34.37 -14.85
N ARG A 103 -10.58 34.36 -13.54
CA ARG A 103 -10.74 33.16 -12.71
C ARG A 103 -12.16 32.60 -12.71
N ASP A 104 -13.14 33.47 -12.70
CA ASP A 104 -14.55 33.08 -12.59
C ASP A 104 -15.13 32.56 -13.92
N HIS A 105 -14.52 32.93 -15.07
CA HIS A 105 -14.90 32.47 -16.40
C HIS A 105 -14.18 31.20 -16.86
N LEU A 106 -13.14 30.80 -16.16
CA LEU A 106 -12.31 29.63 -16.47
C LEU A 106 -13.05 28.30 -16.60
N PRO A 107 -14.07 28.00 -15.77
CA PRO A 107 -14.83 26.76 -15.91
C PRO A 107 -15.47 26.59 -17.30
N GLU A 108 -15.81 27.69 -17.97
CA GLU A 108 -16.41 27.68 -19.32
C GLU A 108 -15.34 27.40 -20.39
N HIS A 109 -14.18 28.03 -20.28
CA HIS A 109 -13.06 27.81 -21.21
C HIS A 109 -12.50 26.37 -21.11
N ALA A 110 -12.36 25.86 -19.90
CA ALA A 110 -11.91 24.49 -19.66
C ALA A 110 -12.93 23.44 -20.11
N ARG A 111 -14.23 23.71 -19.96
CA ARG A 111 -15.32 22.79 -20.28
C ARG A 111 -15.25 22.29 -21.73
N ALA A 112 -14.96 23.18 -22.68
CA ALA A 112 -14.83 22.83 -24.08
C ALA A 112 -13.65 21.88 -24.33
N ALA A 113 -12.52 22.09 -23.65
CA ALA A 113 -11.36 21.20 -23.74
C ALA A 113 -11.61 19.85 -23.05
N LEU A 114 -12.27 19.86 -21.90
CA LEU A 114 -12.67 18.65 -21.15
C LEU A 114 -13.62 17.77 -21.97
N ALA A 115 -14.62 18.41 -22.64
CA ALA A 115 -15.63 17.70 -23.43
C ALA A 115 -15.08 17.12 -24.74
N SER A 116 -14.11 17.80 -25.38
CA SER A 116 -13.58 17.38 -26.69
C SER A 116 -12.36 16.47 -26.61
N ALA A 117 -11.81 16.25 -25.41
CA ALA A 117 -10.54 15.55 -25.18
C ALA A 117 -9.37 16.05 -26.06
N GLY A 118 -9.43 17.31 -26.49
CA GLY A 118 -8.43 17.92 -27.38
C GLY A 118 -8.15 19.39 -27.06
N PRO A 119 -7.03 19.96 -27.58
CA PRO A 119 -6.70 21.36 -27.42
C PRO A 119 -7.81 22.28 -27.95
N ARG A 120 -8.11 23.34 -27.20
CA ARG A 120 -9.08 24.37 -27.59
C ARG A 120 -8.49 25.75 -27.44
N ALA A 121 -8.53 26.53 -28.52
CA ALA A 121 -8.23 27.96 -28.47
C ALA A 121 -9.40 28.71 -27.86
N VAL A 122 -9.11 29.71 -27.05
CA VAL A 122 -10.06 30.62 -26.42
C VAL A 122 -9.67 32.04 -26.82
N ALA A 123 -10.56 32.76 -27.48
CA ALA A 123 -10.30 34.12 -27.97
C ALA A 123 -11.59 34.92 -28.13
N GLY A 124 -11.45 36.22 -28.30
CA GLY A 124 -12.59 37.10 -28.57
C GLY A 124 -13.54 37.29 -27.41
N GLU A 125 -14.83 37.15 -27.66
CA GLU A 125 -15.90 37.41 -26.69
C GLU A 125 -15.82 36.48 -25.47
N ASP A 126 -15.38 35.24 -25.67
CA ASP A 126 -15.19 34.24 -24.61
C ASP A 126 -14.17 34.67 -23.56
N LEU A 127 -13.21 35.56 -23.90
CA LEU A 127 -12.22 36.12 -22.99
C LEU A 127 -12.54 37.55 -22.50
N SER A 128 -13.76 38.02 -22.72
CA SER A 128 -14.18 39.34 -22.23
C SER A 128 -14.47 39.31 -20.73
N CYS A 129 -13.58 39.92 -19.93
CA CYS A 129 -13.75 40.00 -18.47
C CYS A 129 -14.33 41.38 -18.00
N GLY A 130 -14.63 42.31 -18.92
CA GLY A 130 -15.13 43.62 -18.60
C GLY A 130 -14.14 44.55 -17.85
N THR A 131 -12.93 44.06 -17.54
CA THR A 131 -11.91 44.83 -16.80
C THR A 131 -11.13 45.76 -17.74
N PRO A 132 -11.16 47.08 -17.60
CA PRO A 132 -10.38 48.00 -18.41
C PRO A 132 -8.89 47.69 -18.26
N GLY A 133 -8.15 47.61 -19.41
CA GLY A 133 -6.72 47.38 -19.41
C GLY A 133 -6.29 45.94 -19.16
N CYS A 134 -7.21 44.97 -19.16
CA CYS A 134 -6.82 43.54 -19.11
C CYS A 134 -5.87 43.19 -20.24
N VAL A 135 -4.76 42.54 -19.90
CA VAL A 135 -3.68 42.19 -20.86
C VAL A 135 -3.94 40.87 -21.58
N ILE A 136 -4.84 40.02 -21.08
CA ILE A 136 -5.17 38.73 -21.69
C ILE A 136 -6.13 38.98 -22.87
N ARG A 137 -5.78 38.46 -24.05
CA ARG A 137 -6.57 38.54 -25.29
C ARG A 137 -6.81 37.21 -25.94
N SER A 138 -6.01 36.21 -25.60
CA SER A 138 -6.12 34.87 -26.15
C SER A 138 -5.64 33.83 -25.14
N GLY A 139 -6.12 32.61 -25.30
CA GLY A 139 -5.73 31.47 -24.47
C GLY A 139 -5.82 30.15 -25.23
N VAL A 140 -5.26 29.14 -24.64
CA VAL A 140 -5.42 27.75 -25.08
C VAL A 140 -5.61 26.86 -23.88
N ALA A 141 -6.61 26.01 -23.90
CA ALA A 141 -6.86 24.98 -22.90
C ALA A 141 -6.62 23.60 -23.51
N VAL A 142 -5.88 22.76 -22.79
CA VAL A 142 -5.50 21.41 -23.21
C VAL A 142 -5.89 20.43 -22.10
N PRO A 143 -6.60 19.32 -22.43
CA PRO A 143 -6.99 18.34 -21.44
C PRO A 143 -5.78 17.64 -20.83
N LEU A 144 -5.88 17.31 -19.56
CA LEU A 144 -4.97 16.45 -18.82
C LEU A 144 -5.62 15.06 -18.72
N THR A 145 -4.88 14.03 -19.09
CA THR A 145 -5.39 12.67 -19.15
C THR A 145 -4.59 11.74 -18.24
N VAL A 146 -5.27 10.77 -17.64
CA VAL A 146 -4.68 9.66 -16.88
C VAL A 146 -5.39 8.38 -17.34
N ASP A 147 -4.65 7.38 -17.79
CA ASP A 147 -5.18 6.13 -18.35
C ASP A 147 -6.29 6.37 -19.41
N GLY A 148 -6.06 7.35 -20.29
CA GLY A 148 -6.99 7.73 -21.36
C GLY A 148 -8.25 8.49 -20.91
N ARG A 149 -8.43 8.73 -19.62
CA ARG A 149 -9.54 9.52 -19.06
C ARG A 149 -9.13 10.96 -18.82
N VAL A 150 -9.97 11.90 -19.18
CA VAL A 150 -9.75 13.33 -18.90
C VAL A 150 -9.99 13.58 -17.41
N VAL A 151 -8.96 14.05 -16.71
CA VAL A 151 -9.00 14.34 -15.26
C VAL A 151 -8.99 15.83 -14.96
N GLY A 152 -8.68 16.67 -15.95
CA GLY A 152 -8.62 18.12 -15.80
C GLY A 152 -8.12 18.79 -17.06
N ALA A 153 -7.73 20.05 -16.96
CA ALA A 153 -7.13 20.81 -18.07
C ALA A 153 -6.02 21.74 -17.58
N LEU A 154 -5.03 21.94 -18.45
CA LEU A 154 -4.03 22.99 -18.36
C LEU A 154 -4.41 24.09 -19.35
N ALA A 155 -4.59 25.30 -18.87
CA ALA A 155 -4.86 26.46 -19.73
C ALA A 155 -3.76 27.52 -19.57
N ALA A 156 -3.34 28.06 -20.70
CA ALA A 156 -2.37 29.17 -20.76
C ALA A 156 -2.98 30.37 -21.46
N TYR A 157 -2.71 31.55 -20.94
CA TYR A 157 -3.29 32.81 -21.38
C TYR A 157 -2.21 33.87 -21.62
N ASP A 158 -2.36 34.64 -22.71
CA ASP A 158 -1.43 35.71 -23.05
C ASP A 158 -2.13 36.81 -23.90
N THR A 159 -1.40 37.85 -24.26
CA THR A 159 -1.83 38.85 -25.22
C THR A 159 -2.05 38.20 -26.59
N VAL A 160 -1.17 37.29 -27.02
CA VAL A 160 -1.26 36.54 -28.28
C VAL A 160 -0.84 35.09 -28.05
N VAL A 161 -1.75 34.14 -28.29
CA VAL A 161 -1.44 32.70 -28.30
C VAL A 161 -1.35 32.24 -29.76
N GLY A 162 -0.13 32.20 -30.28
CA GLY A 162 0.13 31.66 -31.63
C GLY A 162 0.24 30.14 -31.65
N ALA A 163 0.31 29.57 -32.86
CA ALA A 163 0.41 28.13 -33.08
C ALA A 163 1.63 27.47 -32.38
N ALA A 164 2.75 28.21 -32.25
CA ALA A 164 3.96 27.72 -31.57
C ALA A 164 3.68 27.53 -30.07
N LEU A 165 3.10 28.52 -29.42
CA LEU A 165 2.77 28.46 -27.98
C LEU A 165 1.69 27.37 -27.75
N ALA A 166 0.67 27.27 -28.58
CA ALA A 166 -0.34 26.23 -28.47
C ALA A 166 0.26 24.81 -28.52
N ARG A 167 1.22 24.56 -29.40
CA ARG A 167 1.98 23.31 -29.42
C ARG A 167 2.78 23.09 -28.13
N THR A 168 3.48 24.12 -27.65
CA THR A 168 4.24 24.03 -26.38
C THR A 168 3.32 23.69 -25.19
N VAL A 169 2.14 24.35 -25.09
CA VAL A 169 1.16 24.04 -24.04
C VAL A 169 0.67 22.58 -24.15
N THR A 170 0.48 22.09 -25.39
CA THR A 170 0.08 20.70 -25.62
C THR A 170 1.15 19.72 -25.15
N GLU A 171 2.44 19.98 -25.43
CA GLU A 171 3.52 19.12 -24.96
C GLU A 171 3.69 19.17 -23.43
N VAL A 172 3.56 20.35 -22.83
CA VAL A 172 3.59 20.49 -21.38
C VAL A 172 2.39 19.79 -20.74
N ALA A 173 1.20 19.89 -21.32
CA ALA A 173 0.01 19.16 -20.82
C ALA A 173 0.21 17.64 -20.90
N ARG A 174 0.82 17.13 -21.98
CA ARG A 174 1.17 15.71 -22.11
C ARG A 174 2.17 15.28 -21.05
N TRP A 175 3.21 16.08 -20.81
CA TRP A 175 4.16 15.82 -19.74
C TRP A 175 3.51 15.85 -18.36
N VAL A 176 2.63 16.82 -18.07
CA VAL A 176 1.86 16.89 -16.82
C VAL A 176 1.00 15.64 -16.66
N SER A 177 0.30 15.20 -17.71
CA SER A 177 -0.49 13.96 -17.71
C SER A 177 0.37 12.75 -17.34
N GLY A 178 1.56 12.60 -17.89
CA GLY A 178 2.49 11.53 -17.51
C GLY A 178 2.93 11.59 -16.03
N GLN A 179 3.10 12.81 -15.44
CA GLN A 179 3.38 12.92 -14.00
C GLN A 179 2.16 12.50 -13.16
N LEU A 180 0.94 12.79 -13.61
CA LEU A 180 -0.29 12.38 -12.93
C LEU A 180 -0.53 10.86 -13.03
N GLU A 181 -0.20 10.23 -14.16
CA GLU A 181 -0.23 8.76 -14.31
C GLU A 181 0.72 8.08 -13.31
N LEU A 182 1.94 8.61 -13.14
CA LEU A 182 2.87 8.11 -12.12
C LEU A 182 2.32 8.27 -10.70
N ALA A 183 1.57 9.36 -10.44
CA ALA A 183 0.89 9.57 -9.17
C ALA A 183 -0.20 8.52 -8.91
N GLU A 184 -1.02 8.19 -9.92
CA GLU A 184 -2.08 7.19 -9.81
C GLU A 184 -1.52 5.79 -9.57
N VAL A 185 -0.46 5.39 -10.30
CA VAL A 185 0.24 4.11 -10.07
C VAL A 185 0.78 4.03 -8.63
N ALA A 186 1.41 5.09 -8.13
CA ALA A 186 1.92 5.14 -6.77
C ALA A 186 0.80 5.06 -5.72
N SER A 187 -0.32 5.75 -5.96
CA SER A 187 -1.52 5.73 -5.13
C SER A 187 -2.17 4.34 -5.10
N SER A 188 -2.32 3.71 -6.26
CA SER A 188 -2.88 2.36 -6.39
C SER A 188 -2.03 1.34 -5.62
N ARG A 189 -0.70 1.36 -5.78
CA ARG A 189 0.21 0.50 -5.03
C ARG A 189 0.09 0.70 -3.52
N ARG A 190 -0.02 1.96 -3.07
CA ARG A 190 -0.21 2.27 -1.65
C ARG A 190 -1.52 1.69 -1.13
N ARG A 191 -2.65 1.88 -1.86
CA ARG A 191 -3.96 1.32 -1.47
C ARG A 191 -3.92 -0.21 -1.38
N THR A 192 -3.24 -0.88 -2.33
CA THR A 192 -3.05 -2.34 -2.29
C THR A 192 -2.25 -2.75 -1.06
N MET A 193 -1.12 -2.11 -0.78
CA MET A 193 -0.31 -2.38 0.42
C MET A 193 -1.08 -2.12 1.72
N GLU A 194 -1.88 -1.04 1.79
CA GLU A 194 -2.70 -0.73 2.96
C GLU A 194 -3.84 -1.74 3.13
N ALA A 195 -4.43 -2.23 2.04
CA ALA A 195 -5.41 -3.31 2.07
C ALA A 195 -4.78 -4.62 2.55
N GLU A 196 -3.62 -5.00 2.00
CA GLU A 196 -2.85 -6.16 2.46
C GLU A 196 -2.48 -6.05 3.95
N MET A 197 -2.03 -4.86 4.40
CA MET A 197 -1.70 -4.63 5.80
C MET A 197 -2.94 -4.68 6.71
N ARG A 198 -4.11 -4.25 6.24
CA ARG A 198 -5.37 -4.40 6.99
C ARG A 198 -5.75 -5.88 7.14
N VAL A 199 -5.66 -6.64 6.07
CA VAL A 199 -5.90 -8.10 6.10
C VAL A 199 -4.92 -8.78 7.07
N LEU A 200 -3.63 -8.41 7.03
CA LEU A 200 -2.62 -8.96 7.94
C LEU A 200 -2.88 -8.59 9.40
N ARG A 201 -3.31 -7.36 9.68
CA ARG A 201 -3.70 -6.94 11.06
C ARG A 201 -4.97 -7.64 11.53
N ALA A 202 -5.91 -7.93 10.63
CA ALA A 202 -7.13 -8.66 10.94
C ALA A 202 -6.89 -10.16 11.20
N GLN A 203 -5.72 -10.70 10.82
CA GLN A 203 -5.37 -12.11 11.08
C GLN A 203 -5.01 -12.40 12.55
N MET A 204 -4.65 -11.39 13.32
CA MET A 204 -4.41 -11.53 14.76
C MET A 204 -5.37 -10.61 15.52
N SER A 205 -6.13 -11.17 16.43
CA SER A 205 -6.99 -10.40 17.34
C SER A 205 -6.10 -9.51 18.23
N PRO A 206 -6.16 -8.15 18.12
CA PRO A 206 -5.39 -7.27 19.00
C PRO A 206 -5.68 -7.50 20.47
N HIS A 207 -6.92 -7.89 20.77
CA HIS A 207 -7.37 -8.25 22.11
C HIS A 207 -6.64 -9.49 22.65
N PHE A 208 -6.40 -10.51 21.81
CA PHE A 208 -5.60 -11.67 22.20
C PHE A 208 -4.17 -11.27 22.53
N VAL A 209 -3.51 -10.46 21.69
CA VAL A 209 -2.14 -9.98 21.92
C VAL A 209 -2.04 -9.23 23.24
N TYR A 210 -2.96 -8.30 23.51
CA TYR A 210 -3.02 -7.56 24.76
C TYR A 210 -3.19 -8.47 25.97
N ASN A 211 -4.13 -9.41 25.90
CA ASN A 211 -4.41 -10.34 26.98
C ASN A 211 -3.23 -11.29 27.26
N ALA A 212 -2.60 -11.83 26.21
CA ALA A 212 -1.43 -12.69 26.35
C ALA A 212 -0.28 -11.95 27.05
N LEU A 213 0.04 -10.72 26.59
CA LEU A 213 1.10 -9.91 27.22
C LEU A 213 0.77 -9.54 28.67
N THR A 214 -0.49 -9.21 28.98
CA THR A 214 -0.93 -8.90 30.35
C THR A 214 -0.82 -10.13 31.25
N THR A 215 -1.20 -11.31 30.72
CA THR A 215 -1.07 -12.59 31.45
C THR A 215 0.41 -12.90 31.72
N ILE A 216 1.28 -12.79 30.71
CA ILE A 216 2.72 -13.00 30.88
C ILE A 216 3.29 -12.03 31.95
N ALA A 217 2.92 -10.75 31.88
CA ALA A 217 3.36 -9.75 32.84
C ALA A 217 2.94 -10.07 34.29
N SER A 218 1.77 -10.70 34.49
CA SER A 218 1.32 -11.12 35.82
C SER A 218 2.23 -12.19 36.44
N PHE A 219 2.81 -13.07 35.63
CA PHE A 219 3.72 -14.13 36.09
C PHE A 219 5.17 -13.63 36.34
N VAL A 220 5.59 -12.49 35.77
CA VAL A 220 6.99 -12.03 35.85
C VAL A 220 7.53 -11.96 37.29
N ARG A 221 6.68 -11.60 38.26
CA ARG A 221 7.09 -11.51 39.69
C ARG A 221 6.75 -12.75 40.50
N THR A 222 5.75 -13.52 40.10
CA THR A 222 5.24 -14.68 40.88
C THR A 222 5.83 -15.99 40.43
N ASP A 223 6.07 -16.16 39.12
CA ASP A 223 6.64 -17.35 38.48
C ASP A 223 7.42 -16.94 37.22
N PRO A 224 8.68 -16.48 37.35
CA PRO A 224 9.48 -16.01 36.22
C PRO A 224 9.76 -17.07 35.17
N ASP A 225 9.88 -18.34 35.56
CA ASP A 225 10.12 -19.44 34.61
C ASP A 225 8.89 -19.67 33.73
N ARG A 226 7.70 -19.65 34.35
CA ARG A 226 6.43 -19.72 33.61
C ARG A 226 6.23 -18.51 32.69
N ALA A 227 6.59 -17.30 33.15
CA ALA A 227 6.56 -16.11 32.29
C ALA A 227 7.45 -16.27 31.06
N ARG A 228 8.64 -16.84 31.22
CA ARG A 228 9.59 -17.12 30.11
C ARG A 228 9.02 -18.14 29.12
N GLU A 229 8.46 -19.25 29.63
CA GLU A 229 7.80 -20.25 28.77
C GLU A 229 6.69 -19.62 27.93
N LEU A 230 5.77 -18.89 28.58
CA LEU A 230 4.65 -18.23 27.89
C LEU A 230 5.11 -17.21 26.86
N LEU A 231 6.21 -16.47 27.12
CA LEU A 231 6.78 -15.52 26.18
C LEU A 231 7.34 -16.21 24.95
N VAL A 232 7.99 -17.36 25.10
CA VAL A 232 8.51 -18.16 23.98
C VAL A 232 7.35 -18.69 23.12
N GLU A 233 6.33 -19.26 23.78
CA GLU A 233 5.14 -19.76 23.07
C GLU A 233 4.37 -18.65 22.32
N PHE A 234 4.26 -17.47 22.94
CA PHE A 234 3.68 -16.29 22.30
C PHE A 234 4.51 -15.81 21.09
N ALA A 235 5.83 -15.81 21.20
CA ALA A 235 6.71 -15.44 20.08
C ALA A 235 6.60 -16.45 18.91
N ASP A 236 6.51 -17.73 19.22
CA ASP A 236 6.36 -18.80 18.23
C ASP A 236 4.98 -18.79 17.57
N PHE A 237 3.93 -18.54 18.33
CA PHE A 237 2.58 -18.32 17.82
C PHE A 237 2.55 -17.15 16.83
N ASN A 238 3.09 -15.99 17.22
CA ASN A 238 3.17 -14.82 16.35
C ASN A 238 3.98 -15.08 15.07
N ARG A 239 5.09 -15.81 15.19
CA ARG A 239 5.92 -16.17 14.03
C ARG A 239 5.16 -17.05 13.04
N TYR A 240 4.32 -17.96 13.51
CA TYR A 240 3.45 -18.77 12.67
C TYR A 240 2.36 -17.91 12.02
N ALA A 241 1.60 -17.16 12.80
CA ALA A 241 0.48 -16.34 12.33
C ALA A 241 0.90 -15.23 11.34
N LEU A 242 2.15 -14.72 11.42
CA LEU A 242 2.71 -13.71 10.53
C LEU A 242 3.45 -14.27 9.31
N ARG A 243 3.44 -15.58 9.07
CA ARG A 243 4.03 -16.17 7.85
C ARG A 243 3.30 -15.71 6.60
N ARG A 244 3.95 -14.87 5.82
CA ARG A 244 3.41 -14.18 4.62
C ARG A 244 3.19 -15.04 3.38
N ALA A 245 3.62 -16.30 3.34
CA ALA A 245 3.89 -16.95 2.04
C ALA A 245 3.14 -18.26 1.79
N ARG A 246 2.14 -18.64 2.60
CA ARG A 246 1.47 -19.93 2.40
C ARG A 246 -0.04 -19.77 2.46
N ASP A 247 -0.71 -20.04 1.35
CA ASP A 247 -2.16 -20.21 1.30
C ASP A 247 -2.59 -21.54 1.95
N VAL A 248 -1.63 -22.46 2.15
CA VAL A 248 -1.85 -23.84 2.58
C VAL A 248 -0.86 -24.23 3.68
N ALA A 249 -1.34 -24.92 4.71
CA ALA A 249 -0.57 -25.51 5.79
C ALA A 249 -0.92 -27.01 5.93
N THR A 250 -0.10 -27.77 6.65
CA THR A 250 -0.51 -29.12 7.08
C THR A 250 -1.43 -29.01 8.29
N LEU A 251 -2.30 -30.00 8.46
CA LEU A 251 -3.17 -30.09 9.63
C LEU A 251 -2.36 -30.15 10.94
N ALA A 252 -1.16 -30.78 10.90
CA ALA A 252 -0.22 -30.78 12.02
C ALA A 252 0.24 -29.36 12.39
N GLU A 253 0.58 -28.53 11.41
CA GLU A 253 1.00 -27.14 11.65
C GLU A 253 -0.14 -26.29 12.23
N GLU A 254 -1.37 -26.44 11.75
CA GLU A 254 -2.56 -25.76 12.28
C GLU A 254 -2.86 -26.20 13.73
N LEU A 255 -2.82 -27.50 14.02
CA LEU A 255 -3.03 -28.02 15.37
C LEU A 255 -1.95 -27.55 16.35
N HIS A 256 -0.71 -27.43 15.88
CA HIS A 256 0.38 -26.90 16.69
C HIS A 256 0.17 -25.40 17.01
N CYS A 257 -0.34 -24.62 16.05
CA CYS A 257 -0.73 -23.23 16.28
C CYS A 257 -1.86 -23.12 17.30
N VAL A 258 -2.89 -23.97 17.17
CA VAL A 258 -4.02 -24.07 18.12
C VAL A 258 -3.57 -24.45 19.52
N ASP A 259 -2.67 -25.41 19.67
CA ASP A 259 -2.14 -25.83 20.97
C ASP A 259 -1.42 -24.70 21.69
N ARG A 260 -0.57 -23.93 20.99
CA ARG A 260 0.08 -22.74 21.53
C ARG A 260 -0.90 -21.65 21.95
N TYR A 261 -1.90 -21.38 21.10
CA TYR A 261 -2.97 -20.45 21.45
C TYR A 261 -3.67 -20.88 22.75
N LEU A 262 -4.07 -22.14 22.83
CA LEU A 262 -4.77 -22.70 24.00
C LEU A 262 -3.90 -22.72 25.27
N LEU A 263 -2.57 -22.90 25.13
CA LEU A 263 -1.64 -22.82 26.26
C LEU A 263 -1.63 -21.40 26.86
N LEU A 264 -1.61 -20.35 26.02
CA LEU A 264 -1.68 -18.96 26.45
C LEU A 264 -3.04 -18.64 27.10
N GLU A 265 -4.13 -19.10 26.53
CA GLU A 265 -5.49 -18.90 27.10
C GLU A 265 -5.69 -19.68 28.39
N ARG A 266 -5.15 -20.89 28.53
CA ARG A 266 -5.12 -21.63 29.81
C ARG A 266 -4.36 -20.88 30.90
N ALA A 267 -3.24 -20.24 30.58
CA ALA A 267 -2.53 -19.42 31.54
C ALA A 267 -3.36 -18.22 32.01
N ARG A 268 -4.22 -17.67 31.15
CA ARG A 268 -5.10 -16.54 31.44
C ARG A 268 -6.34 -16.96 32.26
N PHE A 269 -7.01 -18.03 31.84
CA PHE A 269 -8.28 -18.45 32.44
C PHE A 269 -8.12 -19.41 33.62
N GLY A 270 -6.94 -20.04 33.76
CA GLY A 270 -6.70 -21.05 34.79
C GLY A 270 -7.69 -22.21 34.70
N ASP A 271 -8.22 -22.64 35.84
CA ASP A 271 -9.16 -23.77 35.93
C ASP A 271 -10.55 -23.50 35.29
N ARG A 272 -10.76 -22.28 34.77
CA ARG A 272 -12.03 -21.96 34.10
C ARG A 272 -12.09 -22.46 32.67
N LEU A 273 -10.94 -22.71 32.02
CA LEU A 273 -10.85 -23.23 30.66
C LEU A 273 -10.40 -24.69 30.67
N ASN A 274 -11.31 -25.59 30.40
CA ASN A 274 -11.00 -26.99 30.12
C ASN A 274 -10.86 -27.20 28.61
N VAL A 275 -9.80 -27.88 28.18
CA VAL A 275 -9.54 -28.14 26.74
C VAL A 275 -9.32 -29.64 26.55
N THR A 276 -10.06 -30.20 25.63
CA THR A 276 -9.89 -31.57 25.17
C THR A 276 -9.47 -31.59 23.71
N LEU A 277 -8.29 -32.11 23.41
CA LEU A 277 -7.77 -32.29 22.05
C LEU A 277 -7.65 -33.78 21.76
N LYS A 278 -8.40 -34.28 20.76
CA LYS A 278 -8.35 -35.68 20.28
C LYS A 278 -8.03 -35.66 18.78
N VAL A 279 -6.94 -36.28 18.38
CA VAL A 279 -6.47 -36.22 16.98
C VAL A 279 -6.08 -37.61 16.51
N ALA A 280 -6.62 -38.00 15.38
CA ALA A 280 -6.19 -39.19 14.65
C ALA A 280 -4.85 -38.91 13.94
N PRO A 281 -3.77 -39.66 14.22
CA PRO A 281 -2.45 -39.37 13.65
C PRO A 281 -2.39 -39.47 12.12
N GLU A 282 -3.24 -40.27 11.53
CA GLU A 282 -3.25 -40.64 10.09
C GLU A 282 -3.60 -39.41 9.20
N VAL A 283 -4.24 -38.37 9.77
CA VAL A 283 -4.70 -37.20 9.01
C VAL A 283 -3.82 -35.97 9.20
N LEU A 284 -2.76 -36.06 9.99
CA LEU A 284 -1.89 -34.91 10.33
C LEU A 284 -1.16 -34.30 9.12
N SER A 285 -0.89 -35.11 8.08
CA SER A 285 -0.21 -34.65 6.85
C SER A 285 -1.15 -33.99 5.83
N LEU A 286 -2.46 -33.95 6.07
CA LEU A 286 -3.41 -33.35 5.16
C LEU A 286 -3.15 -31.85 5.02
N SER A 287 -3.26 -31.37 3.79
CA SER A 287 -3.15 -29.96 3.48
C SER A 287 -4.48 -29.26 3.79
N VAL A 288 -4.44 -28.15 4.49
CA VAL A 288 -5.61 -27.31 4.84
C VAL A 288 -5.34 -25.84 4.56
N PRO A 289 -6.35 -24.99 4.38
CA PRO A 289 -6.13 -23.55 4.26
C PRO A 289 -5.41 -23.03 5.51
N PHE A 290 -4.41 -22.17 5.31
CA PHE A 290 -3.65 -21.57 6.40
C PHE A 290 -4.56 -20.79 7.36
N LEU A 291 -4.37 -20.94 8.67
CA LEU A 291 -5.20 -20.38 9.73
C LEU A 291 -6.69 -20.73 9.58
N CYS A 292 -7.01 -21.99 9.27
CA CYS A 292 -8.41 -22.43 9.21
C CYS A 292 -8.96 -22.91 10.58
N LEU A 293 -8.12 -23.49 11.45
CA LEU A 293 -8.56 -24.01 12.75
C LEU A 293 -8.51 -22.95 13.87
N GLN A 294 -7.50 -22.09 13.84
CA GLN A 294 -7.31 -21.08 14.90
C GLN A 294 -8.54 -20.18 15.09
N PRO A 295 -9.17 -19.58 14.04
CA PRO A 295 -10.36 -18.74 14.23
C PRO A 295 -11.55 -19.49 14.86
N LEU A 296 -11.68 -20.80 14.58
CA LEU A 296 -12.73 -21.62 15.15
C LEU A 296 -12.54 -21.80 16.66
N VAL A 297 -11.30 -22.09 17.06
CA VAL A 297 -10.94 -22.28 18.47
C VAL A 297 -10.96 -20.94 19.22
N GLU A 298 -10.51 -19.85 18.60
CA GLU A 298 -10.60 -18.51 19.16
C GLU A 298 -12.05 -18.12 19.45
N ASN A 299 -12.96 -18.36 18.50
CA ASN A 299 -14.39 -18.13 18.69
C ASN A 299 -14.96 -18.98 19.82
N ALA A 300 -14.59 -20.26 19.93
CA ALA A 300 -15.03 -21.13 21.00
C ALA A 300 -14.55 -20.64 22.38
N VAL A 301 -13.33 -20.16 22.50
CA VAL A 301 -12.81 -19.58 23.76
C VAL A 301 -13.48 -18.25 24.07
N LYS A 302 -13.56 -17.32 23.09
CA LYS A 302 -14.07 -15.96 23.28
C LYS A 302 -15.58 -15.95 23.58
N HIS A 303 -16.37 -16.64 22.78
CA HIS A 303 -17.82 -16.61 22.85
C HIS A 303 -18.39 -17.76 23.67
N GLY A 304 -17.67 -18.90 23.75
CA GLY A 304 -18.05 -20.02 24.58
C GLY A 304 -17.70 -19.83 26.05
N VAL A 305 -16.43 -19.71 26.38
CA VAL A 305 -15.92 -19.73 27.76
C VAL A 305 -15.86 -18.33 28.37
N ALA A 306 -15.26 -17.35 27.69
CA ALA A 306 -15.08 -16.01 28.25
C ALA A 306 -16.41 -15.29 28.49
N ALA A 307 -17.33 -15.36 27.53
CA ALA A 307 -18.64 -14.74 27.62
C ALA A 307 -19.57 -15.38 28.68
N ALA A 308 -19.42 -16.67 28.93
CA ALA A 308 -20.25 -17.38 29.91
C ALA A 308 -19.92 -17.05 31.36
N GLY A 309 -18.73 -16.51 31.66
CA GLY A 309 -18.32 -16.17 33.05
C GLY A 309 -18.17 -17.35 33.99
N ARG A 310 -18.40 -18.58 33.53
CA ARG A 310 -18.32 -19.86 34.27
C ARG A 310 -17.18 -20.73 33.72
N ARG A 311 -16.94 -21.87 34.38
CA ARG A 311 -16.10 -22.92 33.80
C ARG A 311 -16.70 -23.37 32.48
N GLY A 312 -15.86 -23.48 31.44
CA GLY A 312 -16.29 -23.95 30.12
C GLY A 312 -15.29 -24.94 29.54
N GLU A 313 -15.77 -25.75 28.61
CA GLU A 313 -14.97 -26.72 27.87
C GLU A 313 -14.90 -26.35 26.38
N VAL A 314 -13.70 -26.42 25.83
CA VAL A 314 -13.47 -26.40 24.39
C VAL A 314 -12.92 -27.76 23.97
N ARG A 315 -13.62 -28.42 23.05
CA ARG A 315 -13.24 -29.73 22.55
C ARG A 315 -12.93 -29.68 21.07
N VAL A 316 -11.72 -30.07 20.72
CA VAL A 316 -11.27 -30.20 19.32
C VAL A 316 -11.08 -31.68 19.01
N VAL A 317 -11.83 -32.20 18.06
CA VAL A 317 -11.74 -33.60 17.64
C VAL A 317 -11.45 -33.67 16.16
N VAL A 318 -10.40 -34.42 15.81
CA VAL A 318 -10.00 -34.70 14.44
C VAL A 318 -10.02 -36.20 14.26
N SER A 319 -10.84 -36.70 13.36
CA SER A 319 -11.02 -38.11 13.08
C SER A 319 -10.81 -38.47 11.63
N ASP A 320 -10.31 -39.67 11.40
CA ASP A 320 -10.25 -40.29 10.08
C ASP A 320 -11.61 -40.88 9.73
N ALA A 321 -12.23 -40.43 8.64
CA ALA A 321 -13.52 -40.92 8.15
C ALA A 321 -13.37 -41.60 6.77
N GLY A 322 -12.23 -42.25 6.52
CA GLY A 322 -11.95 -42.95 5.26
C GLY A 322 -11.49 -42.02 4.14
N PRO A 323 -12.36 -41.60 3.20
CA PRO A 323 -11.97 -40.70 2.11
C PRO A 323 -11.75 -39.26 2.56
N GLU A 324 -12.21 -38.93 3.77
CA GLU A 324 -12.15 -37.59 4.34
C GLU A 324 -11.64 -37.60 5.78
N ALA A 325 -11.10 -36.48 6.24
CA ALA A 325 -10.92 -36.21 7.66
C ALA A 325 -12.07 -35.33 8.15
N HIS A 326 -12.64 -35.64 9.30
CA HIS A 326 -13.65 -34.83 9.94
C HIS A 326 -13.03 -34.09 11.12
N ILE A 327 -13.22 -32.78 11.16
CA ILE A 327 -12.71 -31.92 12.21
C ILE A 327 -13.91 -31.22 12.87
N SER A 328 -13.98 -31.25 14.20
CA SER A 328 -14.99 -30.54 14.95
C SER A 328 -14.38 -29.72 16.08
N VAL A 329 -14.85 -28.49 16.22
CA VAL A 329 -14.57 -27.61 17.36
C VAL A 329 -15.88 -27.35 18.07
N GLN A 330 -15.95 -27.68 19.36
CA GLN A 330 -17.13 -27.57 20.16
C GLN A 330 -16.84 -26.78 21.44
N ASP A 331 -17.74 -25.89 21.80
CA ASP A 331 -17.78 -25.23 23.11
C ASP A 331 -19.13 -25.53 23.83
N ASP A 332 -19.13 -25.41 25.14
CA ASP A 332 -20.31 -25.50 25.99
C ASP A 332 -20.82 -24.13 26.46
N GLY A 333 -20.58 -23.10 25.67
CA GLY A 333 -20.85 -21.70 26.00
C GLY A 333 -22.30 -21.27 25.84
N LEU A 334 -22.52 -19.96 25.63
CA LEU A 334 -23.85 -19.37 25.53
C LEU A 334 -24.61 -19.77 24.26
N GLY A 335 -23.91 -20.25 23.23
CA GLY A 335 -24.49 -20.54 21.92
C GLY A 335 -25.10 -19.32 21.25
N MET A 336 -25.80 -19.55 20.14
CA MET A 336 -26.36 -18.50 19.29
C MET A 336 -27.78 -18.86 18.82
N PRO A 337 -28.65 -17.86 18.59
CA PRO A 337 -29.91 -18.07 17.89
C PRO A 337 -29.70 -18.54 16.44
N PRO A 338 -30.62 -19.37 15.89
CA PRO A 338 -30.47 -19.87 14.50
C PRO A 338 -30.35 -18.78 13.44
N GLU A 339 -30.98 -17.64 13.64
CA GLU A 339 -30.92 -16.48 12.73
C GLU A 339 -29.50 -15.91 12.67
N ARG A 340 -28.81 -15.78 13.80
CA ARG A 340 -27.43 -15.30 13.88
C ARG A 340 -26.45 -16.29 13.22
N THR A 341 -26.68 -17.58 13.38
CA THR A 341 -25.89 -18.65 12.78
C THR A 341 -25.97 -18.58 11.24
N ARG A 342 -27.15 -18.35 10.67
CA ARG A 342 -27.32 -18.15 9.21
C ARG A 342 -26.59 -16.91 8.70
N LEU A 343 -26.78 -15.77 9.36
CA LEU A 343 -26.11 -14.51 8.99
C LEU A 343 -24.58 -14.62 8.98
N LEU A 344 -24.00 -15.37 9.92
CA LEU A 344 -22.54 -15.59 10.00
C LEU A 344 -21.99 -16.39 8.81
N LEU A 345 -22.77 -17.33 8.26
CA LEU A 345 -22.36 -18.13 7.08
C LEU A 345 -22.61 -17.39 5.76
N ASP A 346 -23.69 -16.58 5.69
CA ASP A 346 -24.05 -15.82 4.50
C ASP A 346 -23.18 -14.56 4.28
N GLY A 347 -22.17 -14.34 5.13
CA GLY A 347 -21.28 -13.14 5.04
C GLY A 347 -21.95 -11.84 5.42
N GLY A 348 -23.19 -11.90 5.91
CA GLY A 348 -23.95 -10.77 6.41
C GLY A 348 -23.57 -10.43 7.84
N PHE A 349 -22.62 -9.51 8.03
CA PHE A 349 -22.43 -8.89 9.33
C PHE A 349 -23.51 -7.84 9.56
N PRO A 350 -24.27 -7.88 10.66
CA PRO A 350 -25.03 -6.72 11.10
C PRO A 350 -24.02 -5.60 11.40
N GLN A 351 -24.08 -4.52 10.65
CA GLN A 351 -23.22 -3.33 10.79
C GLN A 351 -23.70 -2.41 11.93
N GLU A 352 -24.60 -2.85 12.79
CA GLU A 352 -25.18 -2.01 13.83
C GLU A 352 -25.13 -2.70 15.20
N ASP A 353 -24.68 -1.92 16.18
CA ASP A 353 -24.86 -2.04 17.63
C ASP A 353 -23.76 -2.67 18.50
N SER A 354 -22.45 -2.46 18.19
CA SER A 354 -21.49 -2.36 19.30
C SER A 354 -20.16 -1.75 18.84
N PRO A 355 -19.75 -0.57 19.34
CA PRO A 355 -18.43 0.03 19.07
C PRO A 355 -17.27 -0.80 19.63
N GLU A 356 -17.52 -1.81 20.45
CA GLU A 356 -16.51 -2.63 21.12
C GLU A 356 -16.18 -3.94 20.37
N ASP A 357 -17.03 -4.40 19.43
CA ASP A 357 -16.82 -5.65 18.67
C ASP A 357 -16.31 -5.43 17.25
N GLY A 358 -15.92 -4.22 16.88
CA GLY A 358 -15.47 -3.79 15.54
C GLY A 358 -14.09 -4.31 15.10
N GLU A 359 -13.53 -5.33 15.72
CA GLU A 359 -12.25 -5.90 15.34
C GLU A 359 -12.45 -7.19 14.54
N GLY A 360 -12.51 -7.03 13.23
CA GLY A 360 -12.63 -8.09 12.24
C GLY A 360 -11.43 -9.04 12.23
N GLY A 361 -11.50 -10.07 13.06
CA GLY A 361 -10.75 -11.29 12.82
C GLY A 361 -11.28 -12.00 11.57
N ILE A 362 -10.53 -12.94 11.00
CA ILE A 362 -11.05 -13.87 9.99
C ILE A 362 -12.15 -14.68 10.68
N GLY A 363 -13.39 -14.21 10.58
CA GLY A 363 -14.53 -14.89 11.17
C GLY A 363 -14.81 -16.23 10.47
N LEU A 364 -15.82 -16.94 10.97
CA LEU A 364 -16.28 -18.22 10.42
C LEU A 364 -16.52 -18.14 8.90
N ALA A 365 -17.10 -17.04 8.41
CA ALA A 365 -17.33 -16.81 6.98
C ALA A 365 -16.03 -16.81 6.15
N GLY A 366 -14.96 -16.22 6.67
CA GLY A 366 -13.66 -16.21 5.97
C GLY A 366 -13.03 -17.60 5.90
N VAL A 367 -13.26 -18.46 6.90
CA VAL A 367 -12.81 -19.86 6.88
C VAL A 367 -13.67 -20.65 5.89
N ASP A 368 -14.98 -20.47 5.87
CA ASP A 368 -15.92 -21.13 4.95
C ASP A 368 -15.55 -20.88 3.49
N VAL A 369 -15.34 -19.62 3.13
CA VAL A 369 -14.95 -19.22 1.76
C VAL A 369 -13.63 -19.91 1.35
N ARG A 370 -12.61 -19.96 2.20
CA ARG A 370 -11.32 -20.58 1.86
C ARG A 370 -11.41 -22.10 1.72
N LEU A 371 -12.23 -22.76 2.56
CA LEU A 371 -12.48 -24.21 2.42
C LEU A 371 -13.16 -24.53 1.09
N ARG A 372 -14.21 -23.77 0.71
CA ARG A 372 -14.90 -23.93 -0.57
C ARG A 372 -13.98 -23.63 -1.77
N GLN A 373 -13.16 -22.60 -1.69
CA GLN A 373 -12.17 -22.29 -2.72
C GLN A 373 -11.13 -23.41 -2.92
N MET A 374 -10.72 -24.06 -1.84
CA MET A 374 -9.68 -25.09 -1.90
C MET A 374 -10.21 -26.47 -2.31
N TYR A 375 -11.42 -26.84 -1.84
CA TYR A 375 -11.93 -28.22 -1.98
C TYR A 375 -13.24 -28.31 -2.77
N GLY A 376 -13.89 -27.20 -3.08
CA GLY A 376 -15.19 -27.14 -3.76
C GLY A 376 -16.35 -26.79 -2.81
N GLU A 377 -17.48 -26.45 -3.41
CA GLU A 377 -18.65 -25.89 -2.71
C GLU A 377 -19.21 -26.80 -1.60
N ASP A 378 -19.00 -28.12 -1.70
CA ASP A 378 -19.50 -29.11 -0.74
C ASP A 378 -18.70 -29.15 0.57
N TYR A 379 -17.56 -28.46 0.64
CA TYR A 379 -16.61 -28.51 1.76
C TYR A 379 -16.64 -27.28 2.69
N GLY A 380 -17.75 -26.57 2.73
CA GLY A 380 -17.95 -25.46 3.65
C GLY A 380 -18.08 -25.88 5.12
N LEU A 381 -18.16 -24.89 6.00
CA LEU A 381 -18.41 -25.09 7.43
C LEU A 381 -19.86 -25.51 7.68
N VAL A 382 -20.03 -26.42 8.65
CA VAL A 382 -21.33 -26.75 9.23
C VAL A 382 -21.34 -26.25 10.68
N VAL A 383 -22.26 -25.33 11.00
CA VAL A 383 -22.36 -24.72 12.33
C VAL A 383 -23.68 -25.13 12.96
N GLU A 384 -23.61 -25.77 14.13
CA GLU A 384 -24.75 -26.12 14.97
C GLU A 384 -24.64 -25.33 16.27
N SER A 385 -25.63 -24.52 16.59
CA SER A 385 -25.66 -23.72 17.81
C SER A 385 -27.09 -23.50 18.27
N ALA A 386 -27.28 -23.48 19.58
CA ALA A 386 -28.56 -23.10 20.20
C ALA A 386 -28.29 -22.30 21.48
N PRO A 387 -29.16 -21.35 21.86
CA PRO A 387 -29.01 -20.58 23.09
C PRO A 387 -28.78 -21.46 24.31
N ASN A 388 -27.71 -21.20 25.07
CA ASN A 388 -27.27 -21.93 26.26
C ASN A 388 -26.91 -23.43 26.06
N ALA A 389 -26.71 -23.84 24.79
CA ALA A 389 -26.29 -25.20 24.44
C ALA A 389 -24.89 -25.28 23.81
N GLY A 390 -24.20 -24.14 23.76
CA GLY A 390 -22.90 -24.06 23.12
C GLY A 390 -22.95 -24.01 21.60
N THR A 391 -21.79 -24.16 20.99
CA THR A 391 -21.62 -24.17 19.53
C THR A 391 -20.76 -25.33 19.11
N THR A 392 -21.11 -25.96 17.99
CA THR A 392 -20.31 -26.99 17.34
C THR A 392 -20.07 -26.55 15.90
N VAL A 393 -18.82 -26.39 15.53
CA VAL A 393 -18.39 -26.11 14.14
C VAL A 393 -17.71 -27.34 13.60
N ARG A 394 -18.18 -27.83 12.44
CA ARG A 394 -17.60 -28.98 11.75
C ARG A 394 -17.11 -28.60 10.37
N LEU A 395 -16.01 -29.19 9.96
CA LEU A 395 -15.48 -29.12 8.61
C LEU A 395 -14.97 -30.50 8.16
N ARG A 396 -14.95 -30.70 6.84
CA ARG A 396 -14.47 -31.91 6.19
C ARG A 396 -13.29 -31.56 5.29
N VAL A 397 -12.29 -32.41 5.28
CA VAL A 397 -11.09 -32.26 4.47
C VAL A 397 -10.92 -33.53 3.63
N PRO A 398 -10.99 -33.46 2.30
CA PRO A 398 -10.80 -34.64 1.46
C PRO A 398 -9.36 -35.13 1.52
N LYS A 399 -9.17 -36.41 1.55
CA LYS A 399 -7.85 -37.01 1.41
C LYS A 399 -7.48 -37.08 -0.07
N PRO A 400 -6.18 -36.85 -0.42
CA PRO A 400 -5.74 -37.05 -1.79
C PRO A 400 -6.00 -38.50 -2.19
N SER A 401 -6.76 -38.69 -3.27
CA SER A 401 -6.97 -40.02 -3.84
C SER A 401 -5.61 -40.58 -4.25
N CYS A 402 -5.16 -41.68 -3.66
CA CYS A 402 -4.05 -42.42 -4.19
C CYS A 402 -4.45 -42.91 -5.59
N ARG A 403 -3.94 -42.23 -6.65
CA ARG A 403 -3.94 -42.76 -8.00
C ARG A 403 -2.68 -43.58 -8.24
#